data_c0f2826f1d8544ab696bc8afaba57c9a
#
_entry.id   c0f2826f1d8544ab696bc8afaba57c9a
#
_cell.length_a   1.000
_cell.length_b   1.000
_cell.length_c   1.000
_cell.angle_alpha   90.00
_cell.angle_beta   90.00
_cell.angle_gamma   90.00
#
_symmetry.space_group_name_H-M   'P 1'
#
loop_
_entity.id
_entity.type
_entity.pdbx_description
1 polymer ?
#
loop_
_entity_poly.entity_id
_entity_poly.type
_entity_poly.pdbx_seq_one_letter_code
_entity_poly.pdbx_strand_id
1 'polypeptide(L)'
;MMQPMPRVPPFDRPATYEDLVKLPDHLVAEIVDGELHASPRPAPAHAIAGASVGGLLKNPYSFGKGGPGGWWILYEPELHVGADVLVPDWAGWRKARMPHRPETAYFPLAPDWICEILSPSTAVIDRARKLAIYAREGVAHAWLVDPALQTLEVFRLDGGRWALLGTHAGNDIVRAEPFGEIDLELRLLWSEPADGAENR
;
A
#
# COMPACT_ATOMS: atom_id res chain seq x y z
N MET A 1 21.20 1.55 13.11
CA MET A 1 20.79 2.93 13.48
C MET A 1 19.97 3.44 12.31
N MET A 2 18.65 3.62 12.49
CA MET A 2 17.73 4.07 11.44
C MET A 2 17.95 5.56 11.21
N GLN A 3 18.24 5.97 9.97
CA GLN A 3 18.33 7.39 9.66
C GLN A 3 16.92 8.01 9.79
N PRO A 4 16.79 9.16 10.48
CA PRO A 4 15.52 9.86 10.52
C PRO A 4 15.12 10.25 9.09
N MET A 5 13.81 10.17 8.81
CA MET A 5 13.25 10.66 7.54
C MET A 5 13.73 12.08 7.27
N PRO A 6 14.15 12.42 6.05
CA PRO A 6 14.42 13.79 5.70
C PRO A 6 13.13 14.60 5.91
N ARG A 7 13.11 15.44 6.94
CA ARG A 7 12.00 16.39 7.12
C ARG A 7 12.16 17.46 6.06
N VAL A 8 11.22 17.48 5.14
CA VAL A 8 11.04 18.65 4.29
C VAL A 8 10.61 19.79 5.23
N PRO A 9 11.26 20.97 5.20
CA PRO A 9 10.84 22.09 6.04
C PRO A 9 9.36 22.42 5.78
N PRO A 10 8.57 22.75 6.82
CA PRO A 10 7.19 23.14 6.64
C PRO A 10 7.13 24.38 5.72
N PHE A 11 6.24 24.34 4.76
CA PHE A 11 5.92 25.53 3.95
C PHE A 11 4.96 26.42 4.73
N ASP A 12 5.03 27.74 4.52
CA ASP A 12 4.05 28.70 5.04
C ASP A 12 2.68 28.57 4.34
N ARG A 13 2.53 27.65 3.41
CA ARG A 13 1.35 27.32 2.62
C ARG A 13 1.27 25.81 2.41
N PRO A 14 0.11 25.26 1.99
CA PRO A 14 0.04 23.87 1.55
C PRO A 14 1.03 23.56 0.44
N ALA A 15 1.64 22.39 0.50
CA ALA A 15 2.56 21.91 -0.52
C ALA A 15 1.84 21.70 -1.85
N THR A 16 2.53 21.92 -2.95
CA THR A 16 2.02 21.72 -4.30
C THR A 16 2.78 20.60 -5.02
N TYR A 17 2.22 20.10 -6.11
CA TYR A 17 2.92 19.13 -6.95
C TYR A 17 4.25 19.65 -7.49
N GLU A 18 4.34 20.96 -7.76
CA GLU A 18 5.61 21.59 -8.15
C GLU A 18 6.68 21.53 -7.04
N ASP A 19 6.28 21.52 -5.78
CA ASP A 19 7.22 21.36 -4.67
C ASP A 19 7.67 19.90 -4.58
N LEU A 20 6.75 18.94 -4.81
CA LEU A 20 7.04 17.52 -4.82
C LEU A 20 8.06 17.15 -5.90
N VAL A 21 7.87 17.58 -7.13
CA VAL A 21 8.77 17.26 -8.26
C VAL A 21 10.16 17.89 -8.18
N LYS A 22 10.40 18.79 -7.22
CA LYS A 22 11.73 19.33 -6.93
C LYS A 22 12.55 18.44 -6.00
N LEU A 23 11.92 17.45 -5.39
CA LEU A 23 12.64 16.50 -4.52
C LEU A 23 13.51 15.56 -5.39
N PRO A 24 14.58 15.02 -4.81
CA PRO A 24 15.43 14.05 -5.51
C PRO A 24 14.65 12.80 -5.93
N ASP A 25 14.85 12.34 -7.17
CA ASP A 25 14.15 11.20 -7.80
C ASP A 25 14.30 9.85 -7.06
N HIS A 26 15.26 9.74 -6.15
CA HIS A 26 15.47 8.52 -5.37
C HIS A 26 14.58 8.44 -4.12
N LEU A 27 13.81 9.48 -3.82
CA LEU A 27 12.84 9.52 -2.73
C LEU A 27 11.43 9.24 -3.26
N VAL A 28 10.63 8.55 -2.46
CA VAL A 28 9.18 8.48 -2.66
C VAL A 28 8.58 9.70 -1.96
N ALA A 29 7.96 10.58 -2.74
CA ALA A 29 7.40 11.84 -2.24
C ALA A 29 5.87 11.81 -2.31
N GLU A 30 5.22 12.33 -1.28
CA GLU A 30 3.76 12.37 -1.13
C GLU A 30 3.33 13.73 -0.59
N ILE A 31 2.13 14.18 -0.96
CA ILE A 31 1.45 15.31 -0.32
C ILE A 31 0.26 14.76 0.44
N VAL A 32 0.31 14.86 1.77
CA VAL A 32 -0.70 14.32 2.68
C VAL A 32 -1.27 15.48 3.50
N ASP A 33 -2.54 15.82 3.30
CA ASP A 33 -3.21 16.98 3.95
C ASP A 33 -2.43 18.31 3.78
N GLY A 34 -1.86 18.50 2.59
CA GLY A 34 -1.08 19.70 2.25
C GLY A 34 0.35 19.72 2.80
N GLU A 35 0.82 18.66 3.45
CA GLU A 35 2.20 18.52 3.91
C GLU A 35 3.00 17.62 2.97
N LEU A 36 4.21 18.03 2.64
CA LEU A 36 5.13 17.27 1.79
C LEU A 36 5.93 16.28 2.65
N HIS A 37 5.77 15.00 2.34
CA HIS A 37 6.50 13.90 2.95
C HIS A 37 7.43 13.28 1.94
N ALA A 38 8.62 12.86 2.38
CA ALA A 38 9.59 12.17 1.54
C ALA A 38 10.16 10.99 2.30
N SER A 39 10.09 9.81 1.70
CA SER A 39 10.57 8.57 2.28
C SER A 39 11.77 8.03 1.49
N PRO A 40 12.80 7.51 2.17
CA PRO A 40 13.89 6.81 1.50
C PRO A 40 13.39 5.46 0.97
N ARG A 41 14.25 4.75 0.24
CA ARG A 41 13.97 3.38 -0.18
C ARG A 41 13.62 2.47 1.02
N PRO A 42 12.71 1.50 0.81
CA PRO A 42 12.21 0.65 1.89
C PRO A 42 13.32 -0.24 2.49
N ALA A 43 13.18 -0.54 3.78
CA ALA A 43 14.01 -1.53 4.47
C ALA A 43 13.76 -2.95 3.91
N PRO A 44 14.70 -3.91 4.07
CA PRO A 44 14.56 -5.25 3.51
C PRO A 44 13.25 -5.97 3.84
N ALA A 45 12.79 -5.93 5.09
CA ALA A 45 11.53 -6.57 5.50
C ALA A 45 10.32 -5.99 4.76
N HIS A 46 10.26 -4.66 4.59
CA HIS A 46 9.23 -4.00 3.82
C HIS A 46 9.30 -4.41 2.33
N ALA A 47 10.49 -4.43 1.74
CA ALA A 47 10.67 -4.81 0.35
C ALA A 47 10.27 -6.27 0.08
N ILE A 48 10.57 -7.19 1.01
CA ILE A 48 10.16 -8.59 0.93
C ILE A 48 8.64 -8.70 0.99
N ALA A 49 7.99 -8.06 1.98
CA ALA A 49 6.54 -8.06 2.09
C ALA A 49 5.88 -7.49 0.83
N GLY A 50 6.41 -6.37 0.30
CA GLY A 50 5.91 -5.76 -0.94
C GLY A 50 6.01 -6.68 -2.14
N ALA A 51 7.16 -7.30 -2.36
CA ALA A 51 7.35 -8.25 -3.44
C ALA A 51 6.39 -9.45 -3.32
N SER A 52 6.19 -9.95 -2.10
CA SER A 52 5.31 -11.09 -1.83
C SER A 52 3.83 -10.77 -2.08
N VAL A 53 3.35 -9.61 -1.64
CA VAL A 53 1.97 -9.14 -1.96
C VAL A 53 1.76 -9.13 -3.47
N GLY A 54 2.71 -8.57 -4.23
CA GLY A 54 2.63 -8.56 -5.68
C GLY A 54 2.65 -9.96 -6.30
N GLY A 55 3.51 -10.84 -5.81
CA GLY A 55 3.59 -12.24 -6.24
C GLY A 55 2.29 -13.01 -6.02
N LEU A 56 1.67 -12.84 -4.86
CA LEU A 56 0.41 -13.49 -4.51
C LEU A 56 -0.78 -12.99 -5.33
N LEU A 57 -0.84 -11.68 -5.63
CA LEU A 57 -2.05 -11.07 -6.23
C LEU A 57 -1.99 -10.91 -7.75
N LYS A 58 -0.81 -10.66 -8.34
CA LYS A 58 -0.73 -10.34 -9.77
C LYS A 58 -1.12 -11.51 -10.67
N ASN A 59 -0.70 -12.73 -10.36
CA ASN A 59 -1.04 -13.89 -11.18
C ASN A 59 -2.55 -14.12 -11.22
N PRO A 60 -3.26 -14.30 -10.07
CA PRO A 60 -4.68 -14.60 -10.09
C PRO A 60 -5.55 -13.41 -10.53
N TYR A 61 -5.22 -12.18 -10.13
CA TYR A 61 -6.13 -11.05 -10.33
C TYR A 61 -5.78 -10.14 -11.50
N SER A 62 -4.48 -9.92 -11.81
CA SER A 62 -4.12 -9.11 -12.98
C SER A 62 -4.09 -9.94 -14.26
N PHE A 63 -3.52 -11.15 -14.21
CA PHE A 63 -3.30 -12.00 -15.37
C PHE A 63 -4.35 -13.10 -15.54
N GLY A 64 -5.19 -13.36 -14.54
CA GLY A 64 -6.20 -14.42 -14.56
C GLY A 64 -5.59 -15.83 -14.55
N LYS A 65 -4.36 -15.98 -14.05
CA LYS A 65 -3.68 -17.27 -13.95
C LYS A 65 -3.88 -17.87 -12.56
N GLY A 66 -4.76 -18.87 -12.47
CA GLY A 66 -5.12 -19.48 -11.20
C GLY A 66 -6.10 -18.65 -10.37
N GLY A 67 -6.82 -17.71 -10.99
CA GLY A 67 -7.82 -16.87 -10.34
C GLY A 67 -8.68 -16.10 -11.35
N PRO A 68 -9.59 -15.23 -10.86
CA PRO A 68 -10.66 -14.63 -11.68
C PRO A 68 -10.18 -13.56 -12.67
N GLY A 69 -8.98 -13.00 -12.51
CA GLY A 69 -8.55 -11.83 -13.26
C GLY A 69 -9.34 -10.57 -12.89
N GLY A 70 -9.47 -9.65 -13.85
CA GLY A 70 -10.36 -8.50 -13.74
C GLY A 70 -9.83 -7.29 -12.98
N TRP A 71 -8.54 -7.27 -12.60
CA TRP A 71 -7.91 -6.19 -11.88
C TRP A 71 -6.66 -5.65 -12.56
N TRP A 72 -6.39 -4.36 -12.34
CA TRP A 72 -5.06 -3.77 -12.42
C TRP A 72 -4.48 -3.76 -11.01
N ILE A 73 -3.45 -4.55 -10.74
CA ILE A 73 -2.70 -4.54 -9.48
C ILE A 73 -1.33 -3.92 -9.76
N LEU A 74 -1.08 -2.74 -9.18
CA LEU A 74 0.09 -1.91 -9.48
C LEU A 74 0.90 -1.63 -8.23
N TYR A 75 2.21 -1.61 -8.39
CA TYR A 75 3.19 -1.28 -7.37
C TYR A 75 3.51 0.21 -7.42
N GLU A 76 3.48 0.87 -6.28
CA GLU A 76 3.79 2.30 -6.09
C GLU A 76 3.16 3.22 -7.16
N PRO A 77 1.85 3.13 -7.45
CA PRO A 77 1.24 4.05 -8.38
C PRO A 77 1.08 5.43 -7.73
N GLU A 78 1.43 6.50 -8.43
CA GLU A 78 1.17 7.86 -7.98
C GLU A 78 -0.31 8.19 -8.16
N LEU A 79 -1.00 8.53 -7.07
CA LEU A 79 -2.42 8.86 -7.02
C LEU A 79 -2.58 10.37 -6.83
N HIS A 80 -3.30 11.04 -7.72
CA HIS A 80 -3.75 12.42 -7.52
C HIS A 80 -5.22 12.41 -7.13
N VAL A 81 -5.50 12.55 -5.85
CA VAL A 81 -6.84 12.43 -5.28
C VAL A 81 -7.17 13.68 -4.44
N GLY A 82 -8.11 14.49 -4.93
CA GLY A 82 -8.39 15.79 -4.34
C GLY A 82 -7.18 16.72 -4.40
N ALA A 83 -6.72 17.18 -3.23
CA ALA A 83 -5.52 18.00 -3.10
C ALA A 83 -4.27 17.19 -2.71
N ASP A 84 -4.44 15.88 -2.53
CA ASP A 84 -3.39 15.00 -2.05
C ASP A 84 -2.72 14.26 -3.22
N VAL A 85 -1.43 13.95 -3.05
CA VAL A 85 -0.65 13.09 -3.92
C VAL A 85 -0.10 11.95 -3.07
N LEU A 86 -0.61 10.74 -3.29
CA LEU A 86 -0.28 9.57 -2.50
C LEU A 86 0.40 8.50 -3.36
N VAL A 87 1.30 7.74 -2.75
CA VAL A 87 1.97 6.60 -3.37
C VAL A 87 1.83 5.39 -2.43
N PRO A 88 0.69 4.67 -2.48
CA PRO A 88 0.55 3.43 -1.73
C PRO A 88 1.52 2.38 -2.25
N ASP A 89 2.00 1.49 -1.39
CA ASP A 89 2.89 0.39 -1.81
C ASP A 89 2.23 -0.47 -2.90
N TRP A 90 0.93 -0.72 -2.77
CA TRP A 90 0.13 -1.38 -3.80
C TRP A 90 -1.24 -0.75 -3.93
N ALA A 91 -1.73 -0.65 -5.16
CA ALA A 91 -3.12 -0.30 -5.41
C ALA A 91 -3.75 -1.18 -6.48
N GLY A 92 -5.06 -1.33 -6.40
CA GLY A 92 -5.84 -2.15 -7.32
C GLY A 92 -7.10 -1.45 -7.83
N TRP A 93 -7.32 -1.53 -9.14
CA TRP A 93 -8.55 -1.09 -9.80
C TRP A 93 -9.25 -2.27 -10.47
N ARG A 94 -10.55 -2.35 -10.31
CA ARG A 94 -11.35 -3.26 -11.14
C ARG A 94 -11.31 -2.78 -12.58
N LYS A 95 -11.00 -3.66 -13.54
CA LYS A 95 -10.97 -3.31 -14.97
C LYS A 95 -12.32 -2.83 -15.47
N ALA A 96 -13.42 -3.29 -14.86
CA ALA A 96 -14.76 -2.78 -15.16
C ALA A 96 -14.93 -1.30 -14.83
N ARG A 97 -14.23 -0.78 -13.78
CA ARG A 97 -14.29 0.62 -13.38
C ARG A 97 -13.23 1.47 -14.09
N MET A 98 -12.09 0.89 -14.40
CA MET A 98 -11.00 1.51 -15.16
C MET A 98 -10.63 0.63 -16.36
N PRO A 99 -11.45 0.63 -17.46
CA PRO A 99 -11.21 -0.22 -18.63
C PRO A 99 -9.88 0.06 -19.32
N HIS A 100 -9.46 1.32 -19.29
CA HIS A 100 -8.20 1.78 -19.87
C HIS A 100 -7.36 2.48 -18.79
N ARG A 101 -6.06 2.26 -18.82
CA ARG A 101 -5.12 3.01 -17.99
C ARG A 101 -5.12 4.48 -18.44
N PRO A 102 -4.87 5.43 -17.52
CA PRO A 102 -4.73 6.84 -17.89
C PRO A 102 -3.51 7.05 -18.80
N GLU A 103 -3.54 8.09 -19.61
CA GLU A 103 -2.39 8.53 -20.43
C GLU A 103 -1.40 9.40 -19.63
N THR A 104 -1.82 9.86 -18.45
CA THR A 104 -1.00 10.61 -17.50
C THR A 104 0.00 9.71 -16.78
N ALA A 105 1.05 10.30 -16.20
CA ALA A 105 2.02 9.59 -15.37
C ALA A 105 1.44 9.19 -13.99
N TYR A 106 0.26 9.67 -13.64
CA TYR A 106 -0.44 9.44 -12.38
C TYR A 106 -1.88 8.96 -12.59
N PHE A 107 -2.51 8.47 -11.53
CA PHE A 107 -3.88 7.99 -11.51
C PHE A 107 -4.80 9.01 -10.83
N PRO A 108 -5.72 9.69 -11.57
CA PRO A 108 -6.69 10.61 -10.99
C PRO A 108 -7.92 9.90 -10.42
N LEU A 109 -8.08 8.61 -10.71
CA LEU A 109 -9.18 7.78 -10.22
C LEU A 109 -8.71 7.03 -8.98
N ALA A 110 -9.35 7.26 -7.83
CA ALA A 110 -9.08 6.50 -6.61
C ALA A 110 -9.25 4.99 -6.84
N PRO A 111 -8.35 4.14 -6.32
CA PRO A 111 -8.42 2.70 -6.51
C PRO A 111 -9.60 2.05 -5.79
N ASP A 112 -9.90 0.79 -6.11
CA ASP A 112 -10.87 -0.02 -5.38
C ASP A 112 -10.23 -0.67 -4.14
N TRP A 113 -8.92 -0.82 -4.13
CA TRP A 113 -8.14 -1.41 -3.03
C TRP A 113 -6.76 -0.77 -2.95
N ILE A 114 -6.28 -0.58 -1.74
CA ILE A 114 -4.89 -0.19 -1.42
C ILE A 114 -4.27 -1.17 -0.42
N CYS A 115 -2.95 -1.23 -0.43
CA CYS A 115 -2.17 -1.88 0.60
C CYS A 115 -0.99 -0.99 0.97
N GLU A 116 -0.86 -0.72 2.27
CA GLU A 116 0.31 -0.07 2.85
C GLU A 116 1.11 -1.08 3.65
N ILE A 117 2.41 -1.10 3.42
CA ILE A 117 3.32 -1.93 4.18
C ILE A 117 3.99 -1.04 5.20
N LEU A 118 3.64 -1.27 6.44
CA LEU A 118 4.02 -0.39 7.54
C LEU A 118 5.50 -0.47 7.85
N SER A 119 6.07 0.69 8.13
CA SER A 119 7.40 0.82 8.71
C SER A 119 7.34 1.66 9.97
N PRO A 120 8.30 1.55 10.91
CA PRO A 120 8.29 2.38 12.10
C PRO A 120 8.29 3.90 11.83
N SER A 121 8.72 4.31 10.64
CA SER A 121 8.77 5.73 10.24
C SER A 121 7.49 6.24 9.61
N THR A 122 6.70 5.39 8.96
CA THR A 122 5.50 5.79 8.19
C THR A 122 4.19 5.36 8.84
N ALA A 123 4.19 4.34 9.70
CA ALA A 123 2.99 3.70 10.25
C ALA A 123 1.97 4.68 10.85
N VAL A 124 2.42 5.79 11.46
CA VAL A 124 1.51 6.80 12.03
C VAL A 124 0.79 7.56 10.90
N ILE A 125 1.51 7.93 9.83
CA ILE A 125 0.94 8.64 8.68
C ILE A 125 -0.02 7.71 7.94
N ASP A 126 0.40 6.46 7.68
CA ASP A 126 -0.40 5.48 6.96
C ASP A 126 -1.72 5.20 7.68
N ARG A 127 -1.67 4.96 9.01
CA ARG A 127 -2.85 4.63 9.82
C ARG A 127 -3.75 5.83 10.12
N ALA A 128 -3.19 7.00 10.40
CA ALA A 128 -3.96 8.13 10.91
C ALA A 128 -4.37 9.13 9.82
N ARG A 129 -3.58 9.28 8.76
CA ARG A 129 -3.81 10.29 7.73
C ARG A 129 -4.18 9.67 6.39
N LYS A 130 -3.35 8.78 5.83
CA LYS A 130 -3.61 8.19 4.51
C LYS A 130 -4.90 7.36 4.50
N LEU A 131 -5.17 6.55 5.54
CA LEU A 131 -6.46 5.84 5.64
C LEU A 131 -7.66 6.79 5.64
N ALA A 132 -7.57 7.96 6.29
CA ALA A 132 -8.66 8.94 6.28
C ALA A 132 -8.88 9.54 4.88
N ILE A 133 -7.79 9.81 4.15
CA ILE A 133 -7.85 10.27 2.76
C ILE A 133 -8.47 9.20 1.87
N TYR A 134 -8.00 7.94 1.94
CA TYR A 134 -8.56 6.85 1.17
C TYR A 134 -10.06 6.64 1.42
N ALA A 135 -10.51 6.78 2.68
CA ALA A 135 -11.94 6.72 3.00
C ALA A 135 -12.73 7.87 2.36
N ARG A 136 -12.22 9.09 2.44
CA ARG A 136 -12.82 10.29 1.82
C ARG A 136 -12.95 10.14 0.31
N GLU A 137 -11.94 9.54 -0.33
CA GLU A 137 -11.91 9.32 -1.79
C GLU A 137 -12.66 8.05 -2.23
N GLY A 138 -13.28 7.33 -1.27
CA GLY A 138 -14.14 6.19 -1.56
C GLY A 138 -13.41 4.90 -1.95
N VAL A 139 -12.16 4.73 -1.53
CA VAL A 139 -11.44 3.45 -1.67
C VAL A 139 -12.20 2.38 -0.90
N ALA A 140 -12.60 1.29 -1.59
CA ALA A 140 -13.52 0.32 -0.99
C ALA A 140 -12.84 -0.62 0.04
N HIS A 141 -11.57 -0.95 -0.17
CA HIS A 141 -10.83 -1.87 0.70
C HIS A 141 -9.40 -1.36 0.97
N ALA A 142 -8.92 -1.59 2.17
CA ALA A 142 -7.54 -1.31 2.55
C ALA A 142 -6.91 -2.47 3.31
N TRP A 143 -5.66 -2.74 3.02
CA TRP A 143 -4.82 -3.66 3.79
C TRP A 143 -3.69 -2.88 4.46
N LEU A 144 -3.43 -3.19 5.72
CA LEU A 144 -2.21 -2.78 6.41
C LEU A 144 -1.40 -4.02 6.74
N VAL A 145 -0.22 -4.11 6.16
CA VAL A 145 0.73 -5.20 6.39
C VAL A 145 1.82 -4.68 7.30
N ASP A 146 2.03 -5.31 8.44
CA ASP A 146 3.10 -4.97 9.38
C ASP A 146 4.13 -6.10 9.43
N PRO A 147 5.27 -5.97 8.74
CA PRO A 147 6.30 -7.01 8.75
C PRO A 147 6.98 -7.20 10.10
N ALA A 148 6.99 -6.19 10.96
CA ALA A 148 7.61 -6.27 12.28
C ALA A 148 6.75 -7.05 13.27
N LEU A 149 5.43 -6.87 13.19
CA LEU A 149 4.45 -7.59 14.00
C LEU A 149 3.98 -8.88 13.32
N GLN A 150 4.32 -9.08 12.04
CA GLN A 150 3.84 -10.17 11.18
C GLN A 150 2.31 -10.23 11.16
N THR A 151 1.66 -9.08 10.90
CA THR A 151 0.19 -8.97 10.86
C THR A 151 -0.31 -8.41 9.53
N LEU A 152 -1.51 -8.86 9.14
CA LEU A 152 -2.32 -8.30 8.07
C LEU A 152 -3.66 -7.83 8.66
N GLU A 153 -3.95 -6.55 8.58
CA GLU A 153 -5.24 -5.97 8.92
C GLU A 153 -6.03 -5.71 7.63
N VAL A 154 -7.25 -6.19 7.58
CA VAL A 154 -8.14 -6.09 6.42
C VAL A 154 -9.30 -5.17 6.74
N PHE A 155 -9.47 -4.12 5.95
CA PHE A 155 -10.52 -3.12 6.12
C PHE A 155 -11.43 -3.06 4.90
N ARG A 156 -12.72 -2.79 5.17
CA ARG A 156 -13.72 -2.43 4.16
C ARG A 156 -14.33 -1.09 4.52
N LEU A 157 -14.53 -0.25 3.51
CA LEU A 157 -15.24 1.02 3.69
C LEU A 157 -16.74 0.77 3.81
N ASP A 158 -17.34 1.18 4.90
CA ASP A 158 -18.77 1.09 5.15
C ASP A 158 -19.28 2.43 5.66
N GLY A 159 -20.25 3.03 4.94
CA GLY A 159 -20.80 4.34 5.30
C GLY A 159 -19.76 5.45 5.49
N GLY A 160 -18.65 5.42 4.73
CA GLY A 160 -17.56 6.41 4.84
C GLY A 160 -16.60 6.17 6.01
N ARG A 161 -16.67 5.01 6.67
CA ARG A 161 -15.80 4.61 7.77
C ARG A 161 -15.16 3.26 7.51
N TRP A 162 -13.93 3.07 7.97
CA TRP A 162 -13.28 1.78 7.90
C TRP A 162 -13.85 0.80 8.92
N ALA A 163 -14.40 -0.31 8.45
CA ALA A 163 -14.73 -1.47 9.26
C ALA A 163 -13.56 -2.46 9.20
N LEU A 164 -12.95 -2.79 10.34
CA LEU A 164 -11.95 -3.84 10.43
C LEU A 164 -12.65 -5.18 10.28
N LEU A 165 -12.36 -5.93 9.22
CA LEU A 165 -12.91 -7.25 8.94
C LEU A 165 -12.15 -8.35 9.69
N GLY A 166 -10.85 -8.16 9.87
CA GLY A 166 -10.00 -9.10 10.59
C GLY A 166 -8.56 -8.62 10.71
N THR A 167 -7.90 -9.12 11.75
CA THR A 167 -6.46 -9.05 11.95
C THR A 167 -5.93 -10.48 11.95
N HIS A 168 -5.07 -10.79 11.00
CA HIS A 168 -4.45 -12.11 10.82
C HIS A 168 -2.97 -12.01 11.12
N ALA A 169 -2.34 -13.11 11.57
CA ALA A 169 -0.96 -13.04 12.04
C ALA A 169 -0.13 -14.29 11.71
N GLY A 170 1.17 -14.14 11.72
CA GLY A 170 2.13 -15.23 11.60
C GLY A 170 1.94 -16.06 10.34
N ASN A 171 1.69 -17.36 10.50
CA ASN A 171 1.58 -18.32 9.40
C ASN A 171 0.14 -18.62 8.98
N ASP A 172 -0.82 -17.75 9.30
CA ASP A 172 -2.21 -17.94 8.91
C ASP A 172 -2.36 -18.08 7.39
N ILE A 173 -3.32 -18.92 6.98
CA ILE A 173 -3.80 -18.99 5.60
C ILE A 173 -5.17 -18.32 5.59
N VAL A 174 -5.31 -17.24 4.83
CA VAL A 174 -6.49 -16.38 4.91
C VAL A 174 -7.08 -16.11 3.53
N ARG A 175 -8.40 -15.83 3.51
CA ARG A 175 -9.11 -15.29 2.35
C ARG A 175 -9.55 -13.88 2.69
N ALA A 176 -8.75 -12.91 2.25
CA ALA A 176 -8.93 -11.51 2.60
C ALA A 176 -9.64 -10.72 1.50
N GLU A 177 -10.71 -9.98 1.87
CA GLU A 177 -11.38 -9.07 0.93
C GLU A 177 -10.42 -7.99 0.40
N PRO A 178 -10.49 -7.62 -0.89
CA PRO A 178 -11.47 -8.06 -1.91
C PRO A 178 -11.02 -9.31 -2.69
N PHE A 179 -10.00 -10.03 -2.23
CA PHE A 179 -9.33 -11.14 -2.93
C PHE A 179 -9.64 -12.50 -2.29
N GLY A 180 -10.90 -12.72 -1.91
CA GLY A 180 -11.34 -13.91 -1.18
C GLY A 180 -11.39 -15.21 -2.00
N GLU A 181 -11.10 -15.18 -3.30
CA GLU A 181 -11.14 -16.36 -4.16
C GLU A 181 -9.86 -17.21 -4.07
N ILE A 182 -8.81 -16.70 -3.45
CA ILE A 182 -7.55 -17.43 -3.26
C ILE A 182 -7.19 -17.52 -1.78
N ASP A 183 -6.43 -18.53 -1.44
CA ASP A 183 -5.77 -18.64 -0.14
C ASP A 183 -4.47 -17.83 -0.14
N LEU A 184 -4.31 -16.94 0.85
CA LEU A 184 -3.12 -16.14 1.07
C LEU A 184 -2.34 -16.76 2.23
N GLU A 185 -1.17 -17.30 1.94
CA GLU A 185 -0.24 -17.82 2.94
C GLU A 185 0.56 -16.65 3.52
N LEU A 186 0.21 -16.15 4.69
CA LEU A 186 0.85 -14.96 5.27
C LEU A 186 2.33 -15.15 5.56
N ARG A 187 2.80 -16.38 5.82
CA ARG A 187 4.23 -16.68 6.00
C ARG A 187 5.10 -16.17 4.85
N LEU A 188 4.54 -16.07 3.63
CA LEU A 188 5.25 -15.57 2.45
C LEU A 188 5.48 -14.07 2.47
N LEU A 189 4.79 -13.32 3.33
CA LEU A 189 4.97 -11.88 3.51
C LEU A 189 6.13 -11.54 4.44
N TRP A 190 6.59 -12.51 5.23
CA TRP A 190 7.62 -12.29 6.22
C TRP A 190 8.95 -12.87 5.73
N SER A 191 10.06 -12.24 6.08
CA SER A 191 11.35 -12.89 5.91
C SER A 191 11.37 -14.13 6.79
N GLU A 192 11.34 -15.33 6.20
CA GLU A 192 11.52 -16.55 6.97
C GLU A 192 12.86 -16.50 7.72
N PRO A 193 12.90 -16.90 9.00
CA PRO A 193 14.18 -17.31 9.57
C PRO A 193 14.68 -18.44 8.69
N ALA A 194 15.94 -18.36 8.26
CA ALA A 194 16.56 -19.40 7.44
C ALA A 194 16.27 -20.77 8.08
N ASP A 195 15.55 -21.64 7.37
CA ASP A 195 15.40 -23.04 7.74
C ASP A 195 16.80 -23.62 7.85
N GLY A 196 17.27 -23.90 9.07
CA GLY A 196 18.56 -24.54 9.21
C GLY A 196 19.36 -24.28 10.48
N ALA A 197 18.76 -23.82 11.54
CA ALA A 197 19.39 -23.90 12.86
C ALA A 197 18.82 -25.05 13.71
N GLU A 198 18.45 -26.18 13.08
CA GLU A 198 18.29 -27.42 13.80
C GLU A 198 19.63 -28.13 13.88
N ASN A 199 20.22 -28.07 15.04
CA ASN A 199 21.18 -28.99 15.65
C ASN A 199 22.30 -29.57 14.77
N ARG A 200 23.48 -29.02 14.92
CA ARG A 200 24.69 -29.83 15.00
C ARG A 200 25.45 -29.60 16.31
#